data_1e4783581d517920d32a9b360eaa6bde
#
_entry.id   1e4783581d517920d32a9b360eaa6bde
#
_cell.length_a   1.000
_cell.length_b   1.000
_cell.length_c   1.000
_cell.angle_alpha   90.00
_cell.angle_beta   90.00
_cell.angle_gamma   90.00
#
_symmetry.space_group_name_H-M   'P 1'
#
loop_
_entity.id
_entity.type
_entity.pdbx_description
1 polymer ?
#
loop_
_entity_poly.entity_id
_entity_poly.type
_entity_poly.pdbx_seq_one_letter_code
_entity_poly.pdbx_strand_id
1 'polypeptide(L)'
;MQFSITKQTGGYAEMKRRNWLLLLSAMMLAVLLVACSDNGDDTNTDADTDANQETSEGEDKVLRIASTADIPTMDPIMAEDNISFQYIDSVYEGLYRIAPEGEIVSGIAIKEETEVSEDGKTYTFHLREDATWENGDPITAQDFVYSWQRAINPDNASYYANALMSGVVKNAAEIYNGEMAPEELGVSAPDDYTFVVELEVPIPYFESFAAFPTFLPLNQEFVEEQGDNFALSPENMLVNGPFKLENWETEAGWDLVKNEEYWDAENVALDTINVKVIKEADTALSNYEVGELDRVTLSGSQVNANATHPDFKSLSETSVFWMKMNQNSPTAGEYMQNHNFRMALAKAFNKQAYIDVAYGNDSEPVDFFVPSGFVEHPESGEDFQTGNDVLAYDKEAAQDYWAQAKEELGFEEISLRFLSGDSDVAKQISEFMKTELEASLEGLTIEPENMPWNRQLEIMRDQEYELAVSGWGPDYKDAISFIDLWITDGENNDVGYSNEEYDKLVTAAKTELALDPVARFEAMQEAEKIALEDAAIAPIMQRKTSVLSKPYVKGMDSLNPFGNDYSFKYVDIQK
;
A
#
# COMPACT_ATOMS: atom_id res chain seq x y z
N MET A 1 -17.72 3.98 -52.06
CA MET A 1 -18.47 2.74 -52.32
C MET A 1 -19.45 2.56 -51.21
N GLN A 2 -20.74 2.81 -51.51
CA GLN A 2 -21.88 2.62 -50.63
C GLN A 2 -22.24 1.13 -50.56
N PHE A 3 -22.58 0.63 -49.37
CA PHE A 3 -23.54 -0.47 -49.15
C PHE A 3 -24.04 -0.29 -47.71
N SER A 4 -25.18 0.14 -47.53
CA SER A 4 -26.58 -0.25 -47.56
C SER A 4 -26.98 -1.12 -46.36
N ILE A 5 -27.83 -0.53 -45.57
CA ILE A 5 -28.54 -0.98 -44.37
C ILE A 5 -29.58 -2.03 -44.78
N THR A 6 -29.75 -3.11 -44.06
CA THR A 6 -31.02 -3.84 -43.99
C THR A 6 -31.41 -4.13 -42.54
N LYS A 7 -32.47 -3.45 -42.11
CA LYS A 7 -33.31 -3.80 -40.97
C LYS A 7 -34.06 -5.11 -41.27
N GLN A 8 -34.12 -6.01 -40.30
CA GLN A 8 -35.23 -6.96 -40.22
C GLN A 8 -35.85 -6.93 -38.82
N THR A 9 -37.10 -6.61 -38.84
CA THR A 9 -38.04 -6.53 -37.73
C THR A 9 -38.77 -7.86 -37.56
N GLY A 10 -39.07 -8.22 -36.32
CA GLY A 10 -40.35 -8.78 -35.93
C GLY A 10 -40.43 -10.29 -35.69
N GLY A 11 -40.85 -10.67 -34.51
CA GLY A 11 -41.34 -12.00 -34.17
C GLY A 11 -41.68 -12.12 -32.67
N TYR A 12 -42.86 -11.68 -32.32
CA TYR A 12 -43.54 -11.96 -31.05
C TYR A 12 -43.77 -13.45 -30.86
N ALA A 13 -43.56 -13.98 -29.67
CA ALA A 13 -44.27 -15.15 -29.16
C ALA A 13 -44.47 -15.00 -27.64
N GLU A 14 -45.64 -14.44 -27.28
CA GLU A 14 -46.33 -14.78 -26.03
C GLU A 14 -46.64 -16.28 -26.06
N MET A 15 -46.29 -16.97 -24.96
CA MET A 15 -47.10 -18.04 -24.34
C MET A 15 -46.26 -18.73 -23.25
N LYS A 16 -46.68 -18.53 -21.99
CA LYS A 16 -46.88 -19.51 -20.90
C LYS A 16 -46.62 -18.90 -19.50
N ARG A 17 -47.41 -17.91 -19.18
CA ARG A 17 -47.89 -17.71 -17.78
C ARG A 17 -49.12 -18.61 -17.64
N ARG A 18 -48.98 -19.81 -17.04
CA ARG A 18 -50.16 -20.53 -16.52
C ARG A 18 -49.86 -21.89 -15.87
N ASN A 19 -48.72 -22.15 -15.26
CA ASN A 19 -48.54 -23.37 -14.45
C ASN A 19 -47.61 -23.24 -13.24
N TRP A 20 -47.56 -22.08 -12.61
CA TRP A 20 -46.72 -21.89 -11.39
C TRP A 20 -47.52 -21.55 -10.12
N LEU A 21 -48.81 -21.81 -10.09
CA LEU A 21 -49.73 -21.51 -8.98
C LEU A 21 -50.34 -22.78 -8.31
N LEU A 22 -49.81 -23.97 -8.54
CA LEU A 22 -50.33 -25.22 -7.96
C LEU A 22 -49.30 -26.10 -7.23
N LEU A 23 -48.13 -25.58 -6.85
CA LEU A 23 -47.11 -26.31 -6.07
C LEU A 23 -46.77 -25.71 -4.70
N LEU A 24 -47.58 -24.77 -4.21
CA LEU A 24 -47.37 -24.10 -2.90
C LEU A 24 -48.44 -24.46 -1.83
N SER A 25 -49.18 -25.55 -1.98
CA SER A 25 -50.19 -25.95 -1.01
C SER A 25 -50.05 -27.37 -0.42
N ALA A 26 -48.89 -28.01 -0.50
CA ALA A 26 -48.67 -29.39 -0.03
C ALA A 26 -47.52 -29.60 0.94
N MET A 27 -47.01 -28.53 1.61
CA MET A 27 -45.92 -28.66 2.60
C MET A 27 -46.18 -27.88 3.90
N MET A 28 -47.41 -27.91 4.41
CA MET A 28 -47.78 -27.32 5.69
C MET A 28 -48.76 -28.21 6.46
N LEU A 29 -48.38 -29.46 6.73
CA LEU A 29 -49.11 -30.35 7.67
C LEU A 29 -48.27 -31.57 8.04
N ALA A 30 -47.24 -31.40 8.89
CA ALA A 30 -46.60 -32.48 9.63
C ALA A 30 -45.63 -31.98 10.71
N VAL A 31 -46.10 -31.15 11.63
CA VAL A 31 -45.46 -31.01 12.97
C VAL A 31 -46.54 -30.64 13.96
N LEU A 32 -47.17 -31.64 14.55
CA LEU A 32 -47.87 -31.60 15.84
C LEU A 32 -48.22 -33.05 16.17
N LEU A 33 -47.52 -33.62 17.11
CA LEU A 33 -47.90 -34.68 18.05
C LEU A 33 -46.65 -35.40 18.54
N VAL A 34 -46.12 -34.98 19.67
CA VAL A 34 -45.93 -35.80 20.85
C VAL A 34 -45.63 -34.89 22.03
N ALA A 35 -46.61 -34.67 22.86
CA ALA A 35 -46.46 -34.21 24.22
C ALA A 35 -47.13 -35.22 25.14
N CYS A 36 -46.49 -35.41 26.29
CA CYS A 36 -47.00 -36.03 27.51
C CYS A 36 -46.96 -37.56 27.63
N SER A 37 -46.09 -38.05 28.49
CA SER A 37 -46.52 -38.89 29.59
C SER A 37 -45.54 -38.82 30.76
N ASP A 38 -46.10 -38.61 31.91
CA ASP A 38 -45.62 -38.35 33.24
C ASP A 38 -45.37 -39.63 34.02
N ASN A 39 -44.67 -39.50 35.18
CA ASN A 39 -44.55 -40.36 36.37
C ASN A 39 -43.39 -41.35 36.47
N GLY A 40 -42.37 -41.01 37.28
CA GLY A 40 -42.39 -41.35 38.76
C GLY A 40 -41.55 -42.56 39.11
N ASP A 41 -40.53 -42.38 39.81
CA ASP A 41 -40.17 -42.90 41.14
C ASP A 41 -38.69 -43.37 41.30
N ASP A 42 -38.12 -42.90 42.37
CA ASP A 42 -36.90 -43.19 43.10
C ASP A 42 -36.13 -44.48 42.82
N THR A 43 -34.79 -44.37 42.72
CA THR A 43 -33.84 -44.94 43.68
C THR A 43 -32.38 -44.59 43.39
N ASN A 44 -31.69 -44.16 44.42
CA ASN A 44 -30.26 -43.94 44.62
C ASN A 44 -29.40 -45.14 44.19
N THR A 45 -28.29 -44.89 43.53
CA THR A 45 -26.99 -45.55 43.78
C THR A 45 -25.81 -44.71 43.16
N ASP A 46 -24.84 -44.47 44.03
CA ASP A 46 -23.50 -43.92 43.72
C ASP A 46 -22.77 -44.72 42.62
N ALA A 47 -22.07 -44.05 41.74
CA ALA A 47 -20.70 -44.39 41.32
C ALA A 47 -20.17 -43.51 40.21
N ASP A 48 -18.98 -43.01 40.43
CA ASP A 48 -17.90 -42.62 39.52
C ASP A 48 -18.15 -41.49 38.49
N THR A 49 -17.63 -40.36 38.87
CA THR A 49 -17.26 -39.24 38.07
C THR A 49 -16.07 -39.61 37.16
N ASP A 50 -16.36 -40.04 35.96
CA ASP A 50 -15.42 -39.81 34.83
C ASP A 50 -15.75 -38.44 34.24
N ALA A 51 -14.89 -37.49 34.58
CA ALA A 51 -14.89 -36.20 33.96
C ALA A 51 -14.38 -36.36 32.50
N ASN A 52 -15.32 -36.59 31.60
CA ASN A 52 -15.09 -36.25 30.21
C ASN A 52 -14.93 -34.73 30.16
N GLN A 53 -13.72 -34.25 30.12
CA GLN A 53 -13.40 -32.93 29.55
C GLN A 53 -13.81 -33.01 28.10
N GLU A 54 -15.03 -32.61 27.78
CA GLU A 54 -15.33 -32.08 26.45
C GLU A 54 -14.39 -30.88 26.28
N THR A 55 -13.34 -31.06 25.51
CA THR A 55 -12.64 -29.95 24.86
C THR A 55 -13.71 -29.25 24.03
N SER A 56 -14.16 -28.09 24.47
CA SER A 56 -14.88 -27.16 23.59
C SER A 56 -13.96 -26.93 22.40
N GLU A 57 -14.29 -27.53 21.27
CA GLU A 57 -13.76 -27.05 19.98
C GLU A 57 -14.11 -25.57 19.98
N GLY A 58 -13.09 -24.70 19.98
CA GLY A 58 -13.26 -23.25 19.93
C GLY A 58 -13.99 -22.91 18.62
N GLU A 59 -14.88 -21.93 18.66
CA GLU A 59 -15.47 -21.39 17.42
C GLU A 59 -14.33 -20.90 16.52
N ASP A 60 -14.40 -21.21 15.22
CA ASP A 60 -13.42 -20.76 14.22
C ASP A 60 -13.25 -19.23 14.29
N LYS A 61 -12.01 -18.78 14.37
CA LYS A 61 -11.66 -17.36 14.40
C LYS A 61 -11.62 -16.79 12.99
N VAL A 62 -12.76 -16.29 12.54
CA VAL A 62 -12.93 -15.71 11.20
C VAL A 62 -12.96 -14.20 11.28
N LEU A 63 -12.03 -13.54 10.57
CA LEU A 63 -12.03 -12.10 10.31
C LEU A 63 -12.74 -11.83 8.97
N ARG A 64 -13.73 -10.93 8.96
CA ARG A 64 -14.48 -10.54 7.76
C ARG A 64 -14.24 -9.09 7.44
N ILE A 65 -13.61 -8.82 6.30
CA ILE A 65 -13.24 -7.49 5.83
C ILE A 65 -13.67 -7.26 4.37
N ALA A 66 -13.55 -6.03 3.91
CA ALA A 66 -13.78 -5.67 2.53
C ALA A 66 -12.50 -5.12 1.89
N SER A 67 -12.32 -5.42 0.59
CA SER A 67 -11.40 -4.72 -0.31
C SER A 67 -12.20 -3.86 -1.28
N THR A 68 -11.65 -2.72 -1.68
CA THR A 68 -12.29 -1.84 -2.68
C THR A 68 -12.03 -2.26 -4.12
N ALA A 69 -11.09 -3.18 -4.34
CA ALA A 69 -10.76 -3.74 -5.66
C ALA A 69 -10.28 -5.19 -5.53
N ASP A 70 -10.23 -5.88 -6.67
CA ASP A 70 -9.61 -7.20 -6.79
C ASP A 70 -8.11 -7.13 -6.58
N ILE A 71 -7.46 -8.29 -6.28
CA ILE A 71 -6.00 -8.41 -6.28
C ILE A 71 -5.49 -8.32 -7.72
N PRO A 72 -4.65 -7.33 -8.07
CA PRO A 72 -4.11 -7.20 -9.42
C PRO A 72 -3.15 -8.33 -9.81
N THR A 73 -2.29 -8.75 -8.87
CA THR A 73 -1.35 -9.86 -9.06
C THR A 73 -0.96 -10.50 -7.74
N MET A 74 -0.63 -11.79 -7.79
CA MET A 74 -0.03 -12.53 -6.69
C MET A 74 1.43 -12.94 -6.98
N ASP A 75 1.99 -12.51 -8.12
CA ASP A 75 3.43 -12.67 -8.40
C ASP A 75 4.22 -11.59 -7.68
N PRO A 76 5.08 -11.93 -6.68
CA PRO A 76 5.78 -10.95 -5.86
C PRO A 76 6.67 -9.98 -6.65
N ILE A 77 7.26 -10.42 -7.75
CA ILE A 77 8.15 -9.58 -8.54
C ILE A 77 7.40 -8.61 -9.47
N MET A 78 6.09 -8.87 -9.71
CA MET A 78 5.27 -8.08 -10.62
C MET A 78 4.30 -7.13 -9.89
N ALA A 79 4.22 -7.25 -8.56
CA ALA A 79 3.34 -6.40 -7.76
C ALA A 79 3.84 -4.95 -7.70
N GLU A 80 2.89 -4.00 -7.88
CA GLU A 80 3.16 -2.55 -7.87
C GLU A 80 2.14 -1.77 -7.02
N ASP A 81 1.27 -2.46 -6.29
CA ASP A 81 0.17 -1.85 -5.54
C ASP A 81 -0.02 -2.46 -4.15
N ASN A 82 -0.56 -1.66 -3.22
CA ASN A 82 -0.74 -2.05 -1.83
C ASN A 82 -1.70 -3.24 -1.64
N ILE A 83 -2.66 -3.47 -2.55
CA ILE A 83 -3.58 -4.61 -2.43
C ILE A 83 -2.80 -5.89 -2.71
N SER A 84 -2.05 -5.94 -3.82
CA SER A 84 -1.17 -7.07 -4.13
C SER A 84 -0.18 -7.33 -3.00
N PHE A 85 0.54 -6.31 -2.52
CA PHE A 85 1.53 -6.46 -1.45
C PHE A 85 0.92 -7.00 -0.16
N GLN A 86 -0.26 -6.52 0.26
CA GLN A 86 -0.94 -6.97 1.47
C GLN A 86 -1.25 -8.47 1.45
N TYR A 87 -1.70 -8.99 0.31
CA TYR A 87 -2.07 -10.40 0.20
C TYR A 87 -0.89 -11.30 -0.13
N ILE A 88 0.10 -10.82 -0.86
CA ILE A 88 1.40 -11.50 -1.06
C ILE A 88 2.09 -11.71 0.29
N ASP A 89 2.21 -10.66 1.12
CA ASP A 89 2.80 -10.77 2.48
C ASP A 89 2.04 -11.74 3.39
N SER A 90 0.75 -11.94 3.13
CA SER A 90 -0.09 -12.85 3.91
C SER A 90 0.16 -14.31 3.57
N VAL A 91 0.59 -14.64 2.34
CA VAL A 91 0.78 -16.02 1.88
C VAL A 91 2.24 -16.42 1.69
N TYR A 92 3.17 -15.45 1.72
CA TYR A 92 4.61 -15.69 1.67
C TYR A 92 5.31 -15.22 2.94
N GLU A 93 6.50 -15.77 3.17
CA GLU A 93 7.45 -15.36 4.21
C GLU A 93 8.81 -15.07 3.57
N GLY A 94 9.38 -13.89 3.85
CA GLY A 94 10.70 -13.46 3.35
C GLY A 94 11.83 -13.74 4.31
N LEU A 95 12.99 -13.12 4.05
CA LEU A 95 14.12 -13.16 4.99
C LEU A 95 13.68 -12.61 6.34
N TYR A 96 13.01 -11.48 6.33
CA TYR A 96 12.42 -10.82 7.50
C TYR A 96 10.94 -10.55 7.29
N ARG A 97 10.26 -10.18 8.37
CA ARG A 97 8.86 -9.76 8.38
C ARG A 97 8.70 -8.45 9.14
N ILE A 98 7.75 -7.64 8.71
CA ILE A 98 7.31 -6.44 9.43
C ILE A 98 6.26 -6.88 10.46
N ALA A 99 6.60 -6.74 11.73
CA ALA A 99 5.70 -6.91 12.86
C ALA A 99 4.95 -5.59 13.15
N PRO A 100 3.90 -5.60 14.01
CA PRO A 100 3.20 -4.38 14.39
C PRO A 100 4.15 -3.27 14.84
N GLU A 101 3.78 -2.02 14.54
CA GLU A 101 4.58 -0.82 14.82
C GLU A 101 5.89 -0.75 14.00
N GLY A 102 6.02 -1.58 12.95
CA GLY A 102 7.16 -1.55 12.03
C GLY A 102 8.45 -2.17 12.58
N GLU A 103 8.36 -3.05 13.57
CA GLU A 103 9.50 -3.83 14.01
C GLU A 103 9.88 -4.86 12.93
N ILE A 104 11.16 -4.91 12.55
CA ILE A 104 11.70 -5.94 11.66
C ILE A 104 12.10 -7.15 12.49
N VAL A 105 11.44 -8.27 12.26
CA VAL A 105 11.64 -9.53 12.98
C VAL A 105 12.11 -10.64 12.04
N SER A 106 12.64 -11.72 12.64
CA SER A 106 13.04 -12.93 11.89
C SER A 106 11.86 -13.49 11.11
N GLY A 107 12.10 -13.80 9.84
CA GLY A 107 11.25 -14.62 8.99
C GLY A 107 11.96 -15.94 8.72
N ILE A 108 12.30 -16.21 7.45
CA ILE A 108 13.13 -17.38 7.06
C ILE A 108 14.58 -17.19 7.52
N ALA A 109 15.11 -15.96 7.52
CA ALA A 109 16.42 -15.68 8.12
C ALA A 109 16.28 -15.41 9.63
N ILE A 110 17.27 -15.88 10.40
CA ILE A 110 17.40 -15.63 11.84
C ILE A 110 18.12 -14.30 11.99
N LYS A 111 17.37 -13.25 12.37
CA LYS A 111 17.86 -11.87 12.36
C LYS A 111 19.09 -11.68 13.26
N GLU A 112 19.10 -12.30 14.43
CA GLU A 112 20.19 -12.22 15.41
C GLU A 112 21.48 -12.91 14.94
N GLU A 113 21.39 -13.75 13.91
CA GLU A 113 22.53 -14.48 13.31
C GLU A 113 23.00 -13.85 11.99
N THR A 114 22.31 -12.78 11.52
CA THR A 114 22.71 -12.09 10.30
C THR A 114 24.03 -11.35 10.52
N GLU A 115 25.00 -11.60 9.64
CA GLU A 115 26.32 -10.96 9.67
C GLU A 115 26.40 -9.86 8.62
N VAL A 116 26.93 -8.70 9.01
CA VAL A 116 27.18 -7.57 8.12
C VAL A 116 28.68 -7.25 8.12
N SER A 117 29.27 -7.10 6.93
CA SER A 117 30.68 -6.74 6.79
C SER A 117 30.98 -5.33 7.36
N GLU A 118 32.23 -5.08 7.75
CA GLU A 118 32.64 -3.77 8.33
C GLU A 118 32.38 -2.58 7.40
N ASP A 119 32.37 -2.78 6.09
CA ASP A 119 32.04 -1.76 5.08
C ASP A 119 30.55 -1.65 4.77
N GLY A 120 29.70 -2.44 5.43
CA GLY A 120 28.25 -2.43 5.28
C GLY A 120 27.74 -2.94 3.92
N LYS A 121 28.60 -3.62 3.14
CA LYS A 121 28.25 -4.01 1.76
C LYS A 121 27.96 -5.49 1.57
N THR A 122 28.27 -6.33 2.53
CA THR A 122 27.98 -7.77 2.44
C THR A 122 27.12 -8.19 3.61
N TYR A 123 25.97 -8.75 3.31
CA TYR A 123 25.06 -9.35 4.27
C TYR A 123 25.08 -10.87 4.10
N THR A 124 25.27 -11.58 5.22
CA THR A 124 25.19 -13.04 5.26
C THR A 124 24.02 -13.42 6.15
N PHE A 125 22.96 -13.96 5.53
CA PHE A 125 21.75 -14.41 6.20
C PHE A 125 21.86 -15.90 6.50
N HIS A 126 21.67 -16.28 7.76
CA HIS A 126 21.53 -17.66 8.18
C HIS A 126 20.05 -18.01 8.23
N LEU A 127 19.66 -18.98 7.38
CA LEU A 127 18.27 -19.39 7.23
C LEU A 127 17.93 -20.50 8.23
N ARG A 128 16.67 -20.51 8.67
CA ARG A 128 16.14 -21.58 9.52
C ARG A 128 15.98 -22.88 8.74
N GLU A 129 16.25 -24.01 9.38
CA GLU A 129 16.17 -25.33 8.77
C GLU A 129 14.78 -25.98 8.86
N ASP A 130 13.85 -25.38 9.65
CA ASP A 130 12.50 -25.90 9.94
C ASP A 130 11.40 -25.26 9.09
N ALA A 131 11.74 -24.36 8.17
CA ALA A 131 10.78 -23.75 7.25
C ALA A 131 10.61 -24.59 5.98
N THR A 132 9.36 -24.77 5.58
CA THR A 132 8.99 -25.52 4.38
C THR A 132 7.99 -24.75 3.52
N TRP A 133 7.99 -25.06 2.25
CA TRP A 133 6.86 -24.77 1.37
C TRP A 133 5.64 -25.60 1.78
N GLU A 134 4.44 -25.18 1.39
CA GLU A 134 3.20 -25.89 1.74
C GLU A 134 3.11 -27.34 1.23
N ASN A 135 3.93 -27.70 0.25
CA ASN A 135 4.07 -29.07 -0.25
C ASN A 135 5.05 -29.94 0.58
N GLY A 136 5.68 -29.35 1.60
CA GLY A 136 6.64 -29.98 2.50
C GLY A 136 8.08 -29.94 2.04
N ASP A 137 8.40 -29.36 0.90
CA ASP A 137 9.78 -29.16 0.44
C ASP A 137 10.48 -28.11 1.33
N PRO A 138 11.79 -28.28 1.65
CA PRO A 138 12.52 -27.29 2.44
C PRO A 138 12.69 -25.99 1.66
N ILE A 139 12.66 -24.86 2.37
CA ILE A 139 13.03 -23.56 1.82
C ILE A 139 14.55 -23.43 1.94
N THR A 140 15.19 -23.06 0.85
CA THR A 140 16.64 -22.97 0.76
C THR A 140 17.12 -21.58 0.31
N ALA A 141 18.39 -21.29 0.50
CA ALA A 141 19.02 -20.08 0.00
C ALA A 141 18.93 -19.96 -1.54
N GLN A 142 18.83 -21.10 -2.24
CA GLN A 142 18.69 -21.11 -3.69
C GLN A 142 17.33 -20.54 -4.16
N ASP A 143 16.26 -20.67 -3.34
CA ASP A 143 14.95 -20.08 -3.65
C ASP A 143 15.01 -18.54 -3.65
N PHE A 144 15.82 -17.95 -2.77
CA PHE A 144 16.11 -16.51 -2.77
C PHE A 144 16.98 -16.09 -3.96
N VAL A 145 18.05 -16.84 -4.26
CA VAL A 145 18.91 -16.56 -5.43
C VAL A 145 18.08 -16.56 -6.71
N TYR A 146 17.27 -17.60 -6.91
CA TYR A 146 16.40 -17.70 -8.08
C TYR A 146 15.41 -16.52 -8.17
N SER A 147 14.71 -16.24 -7.07
CA SER A 147 13.69 -15.17 -7.05
C SER A 147 14.30 -13.82 -7.38
N TRP A 148 15.42 -13.44 -6.77
CA TRP A 148 16.05 -12.13 -7.00
C TRP A 148 16.64 -12.02 -8.41
N GLN A 149 17.21 -13.09 -8.95
CA GLN A 149 17.66 -13.14 -10.35
C GLN A 149 16.48 -13.04 -11.33
N ARG A 150 15.34 -13.68 -11.02
CA ARG A 150 14.11 -13.58 -11.78
C ARG A 150 13.56 -12.14 -11.73
N ALA A 151 13.58 -11.50 -10.56
CA ALA A 151 13.06 -10.14 -10.38
C ALA A 151 13.84 -9.13 -11.23
N ILE A 152 15.18 -9.16 -11.23
CA ILE A 152 16.01 -8.17 -11.96
C ILE A 152 16.18 -8.51 -13.45
N ASN A 153 15.72 -9.67 -13.91
CA ASN A 153 15.81 -10.06 -15.31
C ASN A 153 15.00 -9.09 -16.19
N PRO A 154 15.62 -8.40 -17.17
CA PRO A 154 14.94 -7.42 -18.01
C PRO A 154 13.74 -7.96 -18.79
N ASP A 155 13.71 -9.28 -19.06
CA ASP A 155 12.58 -9.93 -19.74
C ASP A 155 11.28 -9.88 -18.92
N ASN A 156 11.36 -9.74 -17.58
CA ASN A 156 10.21 -9.62 -16.70
C ASN A 156 9.76 -8.16 -16.51
N ALA A 157 10.63 -7.18 -16.78
CA ALA A 157 10.33 -5.76 -16.69
C ALA A 157 9.72 -5.34 -15.33
N SER A 158 10.20 -5.95 -14.23
CA SER A 158 9.72 -5.63 -12.87
C SER A 158 10.10 -4.20 -12.48
N TYR A 159 9.08 -3.37 -12.22
CA TYR A 159 9.28 -1.99 -11.80
C TYR A 159 10.02 -1.90 -10.45
N TYR A 160 9.52 -2.63 -9.44
CA TYR A 160 10.11 -2.58 -8.10
C TYR A 160 11.50 -3.22 -8.01
N ALA A 161 11.77 -4.25 -8.81
CA ALA A 161 13.13 -4.79 -8.87
C ALA A 161 14.12 -3.74 -9.40
N ASN A 162 13.77 -3.00 -10.44
CA ASN A 162 14.60 -1.89 -10.91
C ASN A 162 14.74 -0.80 -9.84
N ALA A 163 13.63 -0.32 -9.28
CA ALA A 163 13.61 0.78 -8.32
C ALA A 163 14.40 0.47 -7.03
N LEU A 164 14.34 -0.77 -6.53
CA LEU A 164 14.95 -1.16 -5.25
C LEU A 164 16.31 -1.85 -5.39
N MET A 165 16.58 -2.54 -6.50
CA MET A 165 17.83 -3.30 -6.66
C MET A 165 18.90 -2.56 -7.45
N SER A 166 18.52 -1.75 -8.48
CA SER A 166 19.49 -1.03 -9.31
C SER A 166 20.26 0.02 -8.49
N GLY A 167 21.61 -0.07 -8.55
CA GLY A 167 22.51 0.75 -7.75
C GLY A 167 22.57 0.38 -6.25
N VAL A 168 21.83 -0.63 -5.82
CA VAL A 168 21.84 -1.18 -4.46
C VAL A 168 22.51 -2.55 -4.45
N VAL A 169 21.93 -3.54 -5.12
CA VAL A 169 22.51 -4.88 -5.23
C VAL A 169 23.53 -4.88 -6.36
N LYS A 170 24.70 -5.44 -6.09
CA LYS A 170 25.83 -5.47 -7.03
C LYS A 170 25.42 -6.06 -8.38
N ASN A 171 25.78 -5.36 -9.45
CA ASN A 171 25.49 -5.66 -10.86
C ASN A 171 24.00 -5.52 -11.26
N ALA A 172 23.08 -5.15 -10.37
CA ALA A 172 21.66 -5.13 -10.68
C ALA A 172 21.31 -4.16 -11.82
N ALA A 173 21.90 -2.96 -11.84
CA ALA A 173 21.66 -1.97 -12.88
C ALA A 173 22.14 -2.46 -14.27
N GLU A 174 23.33 -3.08 -14.35
CA GLU A 174 23.88 -3.61 -15.60
C GLU A 174 23.04 -4.77 -16.13
N ILE A 175 22.52 -5.61 -15.22
CA ILE A 175 21.61 -6.71 -15.60
C ILE A 175 20.31 -6.16 -16.15
N TYR A 176 19.68 -5.23 -15.43
CA TYR A 176 18.41 -4.63 -15.86
C TYR A 176 18.52 -3.94 -17.22
N ASN A 177 19.65 -3.32 -17.51
CA ASN A 177 19.96 -2.72 -18.81
C ASN A 177 20.34 -3.74 -19.91
N GLY A 178 20.39 -5.04 -19.58
CA GLY A 178 20.74 -6.10 -20.53
C GLY A 178 22.24 -6.18 -20.85
N GLU A 179 23.09 -5.57 -20.04
CA GLU A 179 24.56 -5.56 -20.20
C GLU A 179 25.23 -6.77 -19.55
N MET A 180 24.59 -7.39 -18.54
CA MET A 180 25.03 -8.58 -17.83
C MET A 180 23.90 -9.61 -17.73
N ALA A 181 24.26 -10.87 -17.46
CA ALA A 181 23.27 -11.94 -17.26
C ALA A 181 22.69 -11.93 -15.83
N PRO A 182 21.43 -12.35 -15.61
CA PRO A 182 20.82 -12.38 -14.27
C PRO A 182 21.63 -13.17 -13.23
N GLU A 183 22.33 -14.21 -13.65
CA GLU A 183 23.18 -15.05 -12.80
C GLU A 183 24.42 -14.33 -12.26
N GLU A 184 24.74 -13.13 -12.76
CA GLU A 184 25.84 -12.27 -12.31
C GLU A 184 25.41 -11.29 -11.20
N LEU A 185 24.12 -11.33 -10.78
CA LEU A 185 23.63 -10.55 -9.64
C LEU A 185 24.45 -10.89 -8.38
N GLY A 186 24.71 -9.86 -7.56
CA GLY A 186 25.48 -9.98 -6.32
C GLY A 186 24.78 -10.78 -5.22
N VAL A 187 24.23 -11.96 -5.55
CA VAL A 187 23.61 -12.87 -4.59
C VAL A 187 24.18 -14.28 -4.76
N SER A 188 24.29 -15.04 -3.66
CA SER A 188 24.79 -16.42 -3.73
C SER A 188 24.27 -17.28 -2.57
N ALA A 189 24.26 -18.59 -2.78
CA ALA A 189 23.93 -19.61 -1.80
C ALA A 189 25.15 -20.55 -1.64
N PRO A 190 26.09 -20.27 -0.70
CA PRO A 190 27.24 -21.12 -0.45
C PRO A 190 26.86 -22.52 0.02
N ASP A 191 25.75 -22.66 0.69
CA ASP A 191 25.08 -23.90 1.10
C ASP A 191 23.55 -23.66 1.17
N ASP A 192 22.77 -24.69 1.53
CA ASP A 192 21.32 -24.68 1.49
C ASP A 192 20.70 -23.64 2.45
N TYR A 193 21.39 -23.24 3.51
CA TYR A 193 20.87 -22.36 4.57
C TYR A 193 21.69 -21.10 4.80
N THR A 194 22.58 -20.76 3.87
CA THR A 194 23.34 -19.50 3.90
C THR A 194 23.07 -18.73 2.62
N PHE A 195 22.43 -17.55 2.76
CA PHE A 195 22.18 -16.63 1.66
C PHE A 195 23.05 -15.39 1.82
N VAL A 196 23.82 -15.05 0.79
CA VAL A 196 24.74 -13.91 0.81
C VAL A 196 24.35 -12.89 -0.22
N VAL A 197 24.31 -11.62 0.19
CA VAL A 197 24.03 -10.46 -0.67
C VAL A 197 25.21 -9.50 -0.65
N GLU A 198 25.71 -9.13 -1.83
CA GLU A 198 26.71 -8.08 -2.03
C GLU A 198 26.03 -6.81 -2.55
N LEU A 199 26.30 -5.67 -1.89
CA LEU A 199 25.76 -4.36 -2.26
C LEU A 199 26.81 -3.50 -2.99
N GLU A 200 26.36 -2.60 -3.88
CA GLU A 200 27.20 -1.56 -4.50
C GLU A 200 27.64 -0.51 -3.49
N VAL A 201 26.70 -0.09 -2.64
CA VAL A 201 26.88 0.91 -1.58
C VAL A 201 26.32 0.39 -0.27
N PRO A 202 26.81 0.84 0.89
CA PRO A 202 26.20 0.47 2.15
C PRO A 202 24.80 1.11 2.28
N ILE A 203 23.81 0.31 2.64
CA ILE A 203 22.41 0.72 2.81
C ILE A 203 21.99 0.53 4.27
N PRO A 204 21.88 1.59 5.08
CA PRO A 204 21.55 1.48 6.51
C PRO A 204 20.16 0.86 6.79
N TYR A 205 19.24 0.95 5.84
CA TYR A 205 17.86 0.45 5.92
C TYR A 205 17.64 -0.86 5.12
N PHE A 206 18.72 -1.57 4.76
CA PHE A 206 18.64 -2.79 3.95
C PHE A 206 17.81 -3.91 4.61
N GLU A 207 17.75 -3.96 5.94
CA GLU A 207 16.89 -4.93 6.65
C GLU A 207 15.40 -4.74 6.31
N SER A 208 14.94 -3.50 6.11
CA SER A 208 13.55 -3.25 5.69
C SER A 208 13.31 -3.68 4.23
N PHE A 209 14.31 -3.60 3.36
CA PHE A 209 14.23 -4.19 2.01
C PHE A 209 14.04 -5.71 2.07
N ALA A 210 14.78 -6.38 2.95
CA ALA A 210 14.69 -7.83 3.12
C ALA A 210 13.30 -8.34 3.58
N ALA A 211 12.43 -7.43 4.02
CA ALA A 211 11.03 -7.71 4.37
C ALA A 211 10.04 -7.31 3.25
N PHE A 212 10.50 -6.68 2.16
CA PHE A 212 9.62 -6.19 1.10
C PHE A 212 9.24 -7.30 0.11
N PRO A 213 8.01 -7.34 -0.41
CA PRO A 213 7.50 -8.43 -1.24
C PRO A 213 8.36 -8.81 -2.46
N THR A 214 9.00 -7.85 -3.12
CA THR A 214 9.88 -8.12 -4.28
C THR A 214 11.06 -9.05 -3.94
N PHE A 215 11.46 -9.12 -2.66
CA PHE A 215 12.59 -9.89 -2.15
C PHE A 215 12.21 -11.26 -1.55
N LEU A 216 10.95 -11.66 -1.69
CA LEU A 216 10.46 -12.97 -1.23
C LEU A 216 11.06 -14.14 -2.01
N PRO A 217 11.22 -15.32 -1.39
CA PRO A 217 11.71 -16.49 -2.09
C PRO A 217 10.68 -17.06 -3.06
N LEU A 218 11.11 -17.72 -4.11
CA LEU A 218 10.27 -18.46 -5.04
C LEU A 218 10.88 -19.83 -5.32
N ASN A 219 10.06 -20.87 -5.31
CA ASN A 219 10.49 -22.23 -5.67
C ASN A 219 10.67 -22.33 -7.19
N GLN A 220 11.92 -22.49 -7.63
CA GLN A 220 12.26 -22.48 -9.06
C GLN A 220 11.52 -23.57 -9.84
N GLU A 221 11.51 -24.81 -9.36
CA GLU A 221 10.89 -25.94 -10.07
C GLU A 221 9.39 -25.69 -10.28
N PHE A 222 8.71 -25.19 -9.26
CA PHE A 222 7.28 -24.86 -9.33
C PHE A 222 7.00 -23.72 -10.30
N VAL A 223 7.73 -22.60 -10.19
CA VAL A 223 7.53 -21.43 -11.08
C VAL A 223 7.76 -21.81 -12.55
N GLU A 224 8.81 -22.57 -12.84
CA GLU A 224 9.12 -23.04 -14.20
C GLU A 224 8.06 -24.02 -14.71
N GLU A 225 7.50 -24.90 -13.85
CA GLU A 225 6.42 -25.81 -14.21
C GLU A 225 5.12 -25.05 -14.55
N GLN A 226 4.78 -24.02 -13.76
CA GLN A 226 3.60 -23.20 -14.01
C GLN A 226 3.75 -22.28 -15.24
N GLY A 227 4.96 -21.80 -15.52
CA GLY A 227 5.23 -20.89 -16.63
C GLY A 227 4.32 -19.67 -16.59
N ASP A 228 3.64 -19.38 -17.70
CA ASP A 228 2.73 -18.22 -17.83
C ASP A 228 1.49 -18.27 -16.92
N ASN A 229 1.22 -19.40 -16.26
CA ASN A 229 0.10 -19.52 -15.33
C ASN A 229 0.49 -19.21 -13.88
N PHE A 230 1.78 -19.04 -13.58
CA PHE A 230 2.24 -18.76 -12.21
C PHE A 230 1.48 -17.57 -11.61
N ALA A 231 0.99 -17.74 -10.38
CA ALA A 231 0.28 -16.74 -9.59
C ALA A 231 -1.05 -16.20 -10.20
N LEU A 232 -1.64 -16.87 -11.20
CA LEU A 232 -2.94 -16.48 -11.77
C LEU A 232 -4.14 -17.09 -11.03
N SER A 233 -3.94 -18.10 -10.21
CA SER A 233 -4.97 -18.73 -9.38
C SER A 233 -4.31 -19.42 -8.18
N PRO A 234 -5.07 -19.77 -7.11
CA PRO A 234 -4.50 -20.42 -5.93
C PRO A 234 -3.72 -21.70 -6.24
N GLU A 235 -4.21 -22.53 -7.15
CA GLU A 235 -3.55 -23.78 -7.56
C GLU A 235 -2.25 -23.58 -8.36
N ASN A 236 -2.01 -22.37 -8.85
CA ASN A 236 -0.77 -22.00 -9.55
C ASN A 236 0.20 -21.22 -8.65
N MET A 237 0.05 -21.36 -7.34
CA MET A 237 0.92 -20.78 -6.32
C MET A 237 1.48 -21.88 -5.43
N LEU A 238 2.71 -21.71 -4.97
CA LEU A 238 3.32 -22.51 -3.91
C LEU A 238 3.78 -21.52 -2.83
N VAL A 239 3.14 -21.59 -1.68
CA VAL A 239 3.29 -20.58 -0.63
C VAL A 239 4.01 -21.11 0.60
N ASN A 240 4.58 -20.21 1.41
CA ASN A 240 5.34 -20.53 2.60
C ASN A 240 5.02 -19.64 3.80
N GLY A 241 3.98 -18.81 3.68
CA GLY A 241 3.56 -17.84 4.68
C GLY A 241 2.47 -18.35 5.63
N PRO A 242 1.95 -17.45 6.50
CA PRO A 242 0.97 -17.80 7.54
C PRO A 242 -0.39 -18.26 7.02
N PHE A 243 -0.76 -17.87 5.79
CA PHE A 243 -2.03 -18.23 5.17
C PHE A 243 -1.83 -18.79 3.76
N LYS A 244 -2.90 -19.44 3.26
CA LYS A 244 -3.06 -19.88 1.85
C LYS A 244 -4.21 -19.13 1.25
N LEU A 245 -4.09 -18.74 -0.02
CA LEU A 245 -5.17 -18.13 -0.78
C LEU A 245 -6.12 -19.21 -1.29
N GLU A 246 -7.42 -19.04 -1.03
CA GLU A 246 -8.47 -19.94 -1.50
C GLU A 246 -9.67 -19.13 -2.03
N ASN A 247 -10.54 -19.77 -2.78
CA ASN A 247 -11.81 -19.20 -3.25
C ASN A 247 -11.67 -17.84 -3.93
N TRP A 248 -10.57 -17.60 -4.64
CA TRP A 248 -10.32 -16.34 -5.31
C TRP A 248 -11.16 -16.18 -6.56
N GLU A 249 -12.20 -15.34 -6.48
CA GLU A 249 -13.15 -15.06 -7.56
C GLU A 249 -13.15 -13.55 -7.87
N THR A 250 -12.82 -13.19 -9.11
CA THR A 250 -12.81 -11.81 -9.58
C THR A 250 -14.15 -11.10 -9.32
N GLU A 251 -14.09 -9.85 -8.82
CA GLU A 251 -15.23 -9.02 -8.41
C GLU A 251 -16.09 -9.59 -7.26
N ALA A 252 -15.73 -10.73 -6.68
CA ALA A 252 -16.43 -11.33 -5.56
C ALA A 252 -15.60 -11.27 -4.25
N GLY A 253 -14.36 -11.76 -4.29
CA GLY A 253 -13.47 -11.79 -3.15
C GLY A 253 -12.61 -13.04 -3.08
N TRP A 254 -12.05 -13.31 -1.90
CA TRP A 254 -11.18 -14.45 -1.61
C TRP A 254 -11.17 -14.79 -0.13
N ASP A 255 -10.65 -15.97 0.17
CA ASP A 255 -10.35 -16.40 1.52
C ASP A 255 -8.84 -16.56 1.71
N LEU A 256 -8.32 -16.13 2.88
CA LEU A 256 -7.02 -16.54 3.39
C LEU A 256 -7.28 -17.55 4.48
N VAL A 257 -6.85 -18.80 4.27
CA VAL A 257 -7.01 -19.90 5.23
C VAL A 257 -5.67 -20.17 5.88
N LYS A 258 -5.65 -20.37 7.21
CA LYS A 258 -4.44 -20.66 7.97
C LYS A 258 -3.62 -21.77 7.31
N ASN A 259 -2.32 -21.54 7.17
CA ASN A 259 -1.37 -22.52 6.67
C ASN A 259 -0.80 -23.31 7.86
N GLU A 260 -1.24 -24.53 8.07
CA GLU A 260 -0.76 -25.39 9.17
C GLU A 260 0.69 -25.88 8.96
N GLU A 261 1.23 -25.80 7.73
CA GLU A 261 2.62 -26.14 7.40
C GLU A 261 3.57 -24.95 7.58
N TYR A 262 3.03 -23.75 7.93
CA TYR A 262 3.87 -22.59 8.20
C TYR A 262 4.70 -22.81 9.46
N TRP A 263 6.01 -22.50 9.42
CA TRP A 263 6.93 -22.76 10.51
C TRP A 263 6.50 -22.17 11.86
N ASP A 264 5.75 -21.08 11.85
CA ASP A 264 5.26 -20.39 13.04
C ASP A 264 3.72 -20.44 13.16
N ALA A 265 3.11 -21.49 12.64
CA ALA A 265 1.65 -21.68 12.60
C ALA A 265 0.99 -21.60 14.00
N GLU A 266 1.70 -22.00 15.05
CA GLU A 266 1.17 -21.94 16.43
C GLU A 266 0.92 -20.48 16.91
N ASN A 267 1.59 -19.49 16.33
CA ASN A 267 1.44 -18.07 16.62
C ASN A 267 0.48 -17.35 15.65
N VAL A 268 -0.15 -18.05 14.72
CA VAL A 268 -1.22 -17.53 13.88
C VAL A 268 -2.56 -17.80 14.53
N ALA A 269 -3.23 -16.73 14.99
CA ALA A 269 -4.45 -16.85 15.78
C ALA A 269 -5.73 -17.05 14.96
N LEU A 270 -5.78 -16.51 13.73
CA LEU A 270 -6.93 -16.58 12.83
C LEU A 270 -6.95 -17.92 12.08
N ASP A 271 -8.13 -18.52 11.95
CA ASP A 271 -8.35 -19.69 11.10
C ASP A 271 -8.62 -19.28 9.65
N THR A 272 -9.36 -18.16 9.46
CA THR A 272 -9.72 -17.67 8.14
C THR A 272 -9.87 -16.14 8.12
N ILE A 273 -9.47 -15.51 7.02
CA ILE A 273 -9.81 -14.13 6.70
C ILE A 273 -10.67 -14.17 5.43
N ASN A 274 -11.94 -13.79 5.56
CA ASN A 274 -12.86 -13.68 4.45
C ASN A 274 -12.85 -12.24 3.93
N VAL A 275 -12.46 -12.03 2.68
CA VAL A 275 -12.38 -10.73 2.02
C VAL A 275 -13.43 -10.65 0.92
N LYS A 276 -14.31 -9.65 1.00
CA LYS A 276 -15.31 -9.36 -0.03
C LYS A 276 -14.89 -8.13 -0.84
N VAL A 277 -15.02 -8.17 -2.17
CA VAL A 277 -14.83 -6.97 -2.99
C VAL A 277 -16.10 -6.11 -2.90
N ILE A 278 -15.99 -4.93 -2.27
CA ILE A 278 -17.10 -3.98 -2.09
C ILE A 278 -16.60 -2.58 -2.46
N LYS A 279 -16.99 -2.10 -3.64
CA LYS A 279 -16.51 -0.83 -4.21
C LYS A 279 -17.24 0.39 -3.62
N GLU A 280 -18.49 0.21 -3.18
CA GLU A 280 -19.32 1.28 -2.64
C GLU A 280 -19.22 1.36 -1.12
N ALA A 281 -18.73 2.50 -0.59
CA ALA A 281 -18.52 2.73 0.84
C ALA A 281 -19.82 2.57 1.67
N ASP A 282 -20.98 3.00 1.16
CA ASP A 282 -22.27 2.84 1.84
C ASP A 282 -22.70 1.38 1.95
N THR A 283 -22.36 0.57 0.95
CA THR A 283 -22.60 -0.88 0.99
C THR A 283 -21.70 -1.55 2.02
N ALA A 284 -20.43 -1.18 2.08
CA ALA A 284 -19.48 -1.71 3.07
C ALA A 284 -19.93 -1.35 4.51
N LEU A 285 -20.32 -0.10 4.76
CA LEU A 285 -20.85 0.34 6.05
C LEU A 285 -22.11 -0.43 6.45
N SER A 286 -23.06 -0.61 5.52
CA SER A 286 -24.28 -1.39 5.78
C SER A 286 -23.98 -2.86 6.13
N ASN A 287 -22.99 -3.49 5.48
CA ASN A 287 -22.54 -4.85 5.82
C ASN A 287 -21.92 -4.91 7.23
N TYR A 288 -21.17 -3.87 7.63
CA TYR A 288 -20.64 -3.76 8.98
C TYR A 288 -21.77 -3.67 10.04
N GLU A 289 -22.77 -2.81 9.78
CA GLU A 289 -23.90 -2.60 10.71
C GLU A 289 -24.72 -3.88 10.94
N VAL A 290 -24.91 -4.71 9.90
CA VAL A 290 -25.63 -5.99 10.04
C VAL A 290 -24.74 -7.14 10.48
N GLY A 291 -23.44 -6.91 10.70
CA GLY A 291 -22.48 -7.90 11.20
C GLY A 291 -21.91 -8.86 10.14
N GLU A 292 -22.00 -8.51 8.85
CA GLU A 292 -21.37 -9.25 7.76
C GLU A 292 -19.89 -8.88 7.58
N LEU A 293 -19.46 -7.74 8.12
CA LEU A 293 -18.07 -7.33 8.23
C LEU A 293 -17.72 -7.05 9.69
N ASP A 294 -16.46 -7.31 10.05
CA ASP A 294 -15.91 -7.05 11.38
C ASP A 294 -15.18 -5.71 11.44
N ARG A 295 -14.80 -5.20 10.28
CA ARG A 295 -14.13 -3.91 10.11
C ARG A 295 -14.52 -3.27 8.78
N VAL A 296 -14.62 -1.92 8.77
CA VAL A 296 -14.90 -1.13 7.57
C VAL A 296 -14.16 0.21 7.64
N THR A 297 -13.59 0.64 6.52
CA THR A 297 -13.02 1.97 6.35
C THR A 297 -14.13 2.95 6.00
N LEU A 298 -14.13 4.12 6.64
CA LEU A 298 -15.09 5.20 6.41
C LEU A 298 -14.48 6.26 5.49
N SER A 299 -15.30 6.90 4.69
CA SER A 299 -14.90 8.00 3.82
C SER A 299 -15.88 9.15 3.80
N GLY A 300 -15.38 10.36 3.56
CA GLY A 300 -16.19 11.56 3.39
C GLY A 300 -17.20 11.79 4.52
N SER A 301 -18.49 11.96 4.19
CA SER A 301 -19.54 12.23 5.16
C SER A 301 -19.79 11.12 6.19
N GLN A 302 -19.37 9.88 5.91
CA GLN A 302 -19.52 8.75 6.85
C GLN A 302 -18.65 8.94 8.10
N VAL A 303 -17.48 9.57 7.98
CA VAL A 303 -16.57 9.84 9.10
C VAL A 303 -17.29 10.69 10.14
N ASN A 304 -17.79 11.85 9.72
CA ASN A 304 -18.50 12.77 10.62
C ASN A 304 -19.78 12.15 11.22
N ALA A 305 -20.53 11.36 10.44
CA ALA A 305 -21.73 10.69 10.89
C ALA A 305 -21.45 9.64 11.97
N ASN A 306 -20.26 9.00 11.94
CA ASN A 306 -19.88 7.93 12.83
C ASN A 306 -18.82 8.30 13.88
N ALA A 307 -18.37 9.56 13.96
CA ALA A 307 -17.32 10.00 14.89
C ALA A 307 -17.60 9.71 16.38
N THR A 308 -18.87 9.52 16.76
CA THR A 308 -19.27 9.14 18.13
C THR A 308 -19.63 7.66 18.28
N HIS A 309 -19.47 6.86 17.21
CA HIS A 309 -19.74 5.43 17.27
C HIS A 309 -18.72 4.74 18.21
N PRO A 310 -19.14 3.81 19.10
CA PRO A 310 -18.23 3.17 20.06
C PRO A 310 -17.09 2.36 19.40
N ASP A 311 -17.29 1.90 18.16
CA ASP A 311 -16.30 1.15 17.39
C ASP A 311 -15.42 2.06 16.49
N PHE A 312 -15.62 3.39 16.56
CA PHE A 312 -14.85 4.34 15.74
C PHE A 312 -13.40 4.44 16.20
N LYS A 313 -12.49 4.41 15.24
CA LYS A 313 -11.05 4.64 15.45
C LYS A 313 -10.52 5.52 14.33
N SER A 314 -9.60 6.41 14.68
CA SER A 314 -8.77 7.18 13.75
C SER A 314 -7.34 6.66 13.85
N LEU A 315 -6.77 6.23 12.73
CA LEU A 315 -5.47 5.59 12.64
C LEU A 315 -4.52 6.52 11.89
N SER A 316 -3.39 6.85 12.49
CA SER A 316 -2.35 7.66 11.84
C SER A 316 -1.63 6.84 10.79
N GLU A 317 -1.38 7.46 9.64
CA GLU A 317 -0.56 6.93 8.56
C GLU A 317 0.74 7.71 8.44
N THR A 318 1.72 7.10 7.83
CA THR A 318 2.97 7.75 7.42
C THR A 318 2.91 8.24 5.97
N SER A 319 1.72 8.29 5.39
CA SER A 319 1.50 8.82 4.05
C SER A 319 1.33 10.33 4.07
N VAL A 320 2.08 11.03 3.21
CA VAL A 320 1.96 12.47 2.98
C VAL A 320 1.43 12.72 1.57
N PHE A 321 0.48 13.66 1.46
CA PHE A 321 -0.12 14.08 0.21
C PHE A 321 0.29 15.50 -0.14
N TRP A 322 0.48 15.75 -1.43
CA TRP A 322 0.92 17.03 -1.97
C TRP A 322 0.28 17.36 -3.32
N MET A 323 0.28 18.64 -3.66
CA MET A 323 0.02 19.09 -5.02
C MET A 323 1.34 19.10 -5.80
N LYS A 324 1.38 18.36 -6.90
CA LYS A 324 2.45 18.35 -7.90
C LYS A 324 2.30 19.53 -8.83
N MET A 325 3.42 20.20 -9.14
CA MET A 325 3.53 21.34 -10.05
C MET A 325 4.58 21.00 -11.11
N ASN A 326 4.14 20.53 -12.27
CA ASN A 326 5.04 19.96 -13.28
C ASN A 326 5.87 21.02 -13.99
N GLN A 327 7.15 21.12 -13.65
CA GLN A 327 8.11 22.07 -14.20
C GLN A 327 8.54 21.72 -15.62
N ASN A 328 8.31 20.47 -16.07
CA ASN A 328 8.56 20.01 -17.43
C ASN A 328 7.28 19.96 -18.29
N SER A 329 6.16 20.50 -17.77
CA SER A 329 4.91 20.51 -18.53
C SER A 329 5.08 21.06 -19.95
N PRO A 330 4.63 20.35 -20.99
CA PRO A 330 4.75 20.82 -22.37
C PRO A 330 3.94 22.08 -22.65
N THR A 331 2.97 22.42 -21.80
CA THR A 331 2.05 23.56 -21.97
C THR A 331 2.27 24.68 -20.97
N ALA A 332 2.76 24.40 -19.78
CA ALA A 332 2.93 25.36 -18.69
C ALA A 332 4.33 25.33 -18.04
N GLY A 333 5.29 24.58 -18.58
CA GLY A 333 6.64 24.44 -18.00
C GLY A 333 7.34 25.77 -17.79
N GLU A 334 7.23 26.73 -18.73
CA GLU A 334 7.81 28.07 -18.58
C GLU A 334 7.29 28.80 -17.31
N TYR A 335 6.00 28.63 -16.99
CA TYR A 335 5.39 29.18 -15.77
C TYR A 335 5.79 28.38 -14.54
N MET A 336 5.74 27.05 -14.62
CA MET A 336 6.05 26.15 -13.50
C MET A 336 7.53 26.19 -13.10
N GLN A 337 8.46 26.53 -13.98
CA GLN A 337 9.87 26.76 -13.64
C GLN A 337 10.09 28.06 -12.85
N ASN A 338 9.15 29.00 -12.89
CA ASN A 338 9.26 30.24 -12.11
C ASN A 338 8.94 29.99 -10.63
N HIS A 339 9.87 30.31 -9.76
CA HIS A 339 9.75 30.12 -8.31
C HIS A 339 8.54 30.87 -7.72
N ASN A 340 8.34 32.15 -8.09
CA ASN A 340 7.23 32.96 -7.58
C ASN A 340 5.86 32.38 -8.01
N PHE A 341 5.79 31.78 -9.20
CA PHE A 341 4.59 31.13 -9.69
C PHE A 341 4.23 29.90 -8.82
N ARG A 342 5.20 29.03 -8.51
CA ARG A 342 5.00 27.86 -7.65
C ARG A 342 4.68 28.25 -6.21
N MET A 343 5.39 29.24 -5.64
CA MET A 343 5.10 29.76 -4.30
C MET A 343 3.68 30.31 -4.19
N ALA A 344 3.21 31.02 -5.23
CA ALA A 344 1.85 31.51 -5.28
C ALA A 344 0.83 30.37 -5.23
N LEU A 345 1.00 29.32 -6.07
CA LEU A 345 0.12 28.15 -6.07
C LEU A 345 0.15 27.39 -4.74
N ALA A 346 1.32 27.16 -4.16
CA ALA A 346 1.50 26.39 -2.93
C ALA A 346 0.83 27.07 -1.71
N LYS A 347 0.85 28.42 -1.65
CA LYS A 347 0.31 29.20 -0.53
C LYS A 347 -1.14 29.64 -0.72
N ALA A 348 -1.77 29.36 -1.89
CA ALA A 348 -3.06 29.95 -2.26
C ALA A 348 -4.29 29.25 -1.69
N PHE A 349 -4.19 28.02 -1.17
CA PHE A 349 -5.32 27.22 -0.71
C PHE A 349 -5.20 26.80 0.75
N ASN A 350 -6.36 26.74 1.44
CA ASN A 350 -6.43 26.35 2.84
C ASN A 350 -6.38 24.82 2.98
N LYS A 351 -5.26 24.28 3.51
CA LYS A 351 -5.02 22.85 3.69
C LYS A 351 -6.00 22.18 4.65
N GLN A 352 -6.39 22.87 5.75
CA GLN A 352 -7.41 22.33 6.66
C GLN A 352 -8.78 22.23 5.97
N ALA A 353 -9.17 23.26 5.22
CA ALA A 353 -10.44 23.23 4.47
C ALA A 353 -10.43 22.14 3.37
N TYR A 354 -9.26 21.87 2.77
CA TYR A 354 -9.08 20.73 1.87
C TYR A 354 -9.40 19.40 2.57
N ILE A 355 -8.83 19.16 3.75
CA ILE A 355 -9.07 17.97 4.56
C ILE A 355 -10.54 17.85 4.93
N ASP A 356 -11.14 18.94 5.41
CA ASP A 356 -12.54 18.98 5.85
C ASP A 356 -13.52 18.63 4.72
N VAL A 357 -13.23 19.09 3.49
CA VAL A 357 -14.09 18.85 2.32
C VAL A 357 -13.87 17.45 1.74
N ALA A 358 -12.59 17.02 1.58
CA ALA A 358 -12.25 15.80 0.89
C ALA A 358 -12.42 14.55 1.77
N TYR A 359 -11.99 14.63 3.03
CA TYR A 359 -11.89 13.48 3.91
C TYR A 359 -12.83 13.57 5.13
N GLY A 360 -13.05 14.78 5.66
CA GLY A 360 -13.90 15.00 6.84
C GLY A 360 -13.39 14.29 8.10
N ASN A 361 -12.08 14.01 8.15
CA ASN A 361 -11.42 13.32 9.24
C ASN A 361 -10.38 14.23 9.92
N ASP A 362 -9.64 13.71 10.88
CA ASP A 362 -8.61 14.40 11.64
C ASP A 362 -7.19 14.23 11.06
N SER A 363 -7.07 14.05 9.71
CA SER A 363 -5.80 14.20 9.00
C SER A 363 -5.17 15.55 9.29
N GLU A 364 -3.85 15.63 9.31
CA GLU A 364 -3.13 16.81 9.75
C GLU A 364 -2.64 17.63 8.54
N PRO A 365 -2.94 18.94 8.45
CA PRO A 365 -2.32 19.79 7.44
C PRO A 365 -0.81 19.88 7.71
N VAL A 366 0.00 19.74 6.65
CA VAL A 366 1.46 19.71 6.77
C VAL A 366 2.16 20.62 5.77
N ASP A 367 3.40 20.97 6.10
CA ASP A 367 4.31 21.78 5.30
C ASP A 367 5.67 21.08 5.11
N PHE A 368 5.69 19.73 5.08
CA PHE A 368 6.89 18.89 5.01
C PHE A 368 6.65 17.67 4.09
N PHE A 369 7.73 16.97 3.73
CA PHE A 369 7.69 15.73 2.92
C PHE A 369 7.74 14.47 3.79
N VAL A 370 8.68 14.42 4.73
CA VAL A 370 8.85 13.27 5.61
C VAL A 370 7.81 13.34 6.73
N PRO A 371 6.98 12.29 6.93
CA PRO A 371 5.94 12.32 7.95
C PRO A 371 6.48 12.54 9.35
N SER A 372 5.74 13.29 10.16
CA SER A 372 6.03 13.40 11.61
C SER A 372 5.85 12.04 12.29
N GLY A 373 6.76 11.70 13.23
CA GLY A 373 6.77 10.44 13.94
C GLY A 373 7.28 9.24 13.14
N PHE A 374 7.86 9.45 11.96
CA PHE A 374 8.36 8.37 11.10
C PHE A 374 9.84 8.02 11.39
N VAL A 375 10.71 9.01 11.46
CA VAL A 375 12.12 8.84 11.79
C VAL A 375 12.57 9.86 12.83
N GLU A 376 13.48 9.44 13.69
CA GLU A 376 14.01 10.24 14.77
C GLU A 376 15.52 10.43 14.59
N HIS A 377 16.03 11.54 15.10
CA HIS A 377 17.45 11.83 15.10
C HIS A 377 18.22 10.78 15.92
N PRO A 378 19.27 10.15 15.36
CA PRO A 378 19.93 8.97 15.94
C PRO A 378 20.49 9.16 17.37
N GLU A 379 20.86 10.38 17.75
CA GLU A 379 21.43 10.66 19.07
C GLU A 379 20.45 11.36 20.01
N SER A 380 19.63 12.32 19.51
CA SER A 380 18.74 13.11 20.37
C SER A 380 17.34 12.50 20.52
N GLY A 381 16.90 11.65 19.58
CA GLY A 381 15.53 11.13 19.52
C GLY A 381 14.50 12.19 19.13
N GLU A 382 14.94 13.35 18.62
CA GLU A 382 14.03 14.38 18.10
C GLU A 382 13.46 13.94 16.75
N ASP A 383 12.18 14.27 16.51
CA ASP A 383 11.51 13.98 15.24
C ASP A 383 12.26 14.61 14.06
N PHE A 384 12.19 13.99 12.88
CA PHE A 384 12.77 14.54 11.66
C PHE A 384 12.23 15.93 11.36
N GLN A 385 10.95 16.15 11.66
CA GLN A 385 10.29 17.41 11.41
C GLN A 385 10.62 18.46 12.47
N THR A 386 11.24 19.57 12.03
CA THR A 386 11.64 20.69 12.88
C THR A 386 10.67 21.87 12.85
N GLY A 387 9.49 21.72 12.18
CA GLY A 387 8.47 22.76 12.09
C GLY A 387 8.79 23.80 11.02
N ASN A 388 8.89 23.38 9.78
CA ASN A 388 8.98 24.25 8.61
C ASN A 388 7.58 24.73 8.20
N ASP A 389 7.38 26.05 8.05
CA ASP A 389 6.12 26.67 7.67
C ASP A 389 6.21 27.51 6.37
N VAL A 390 7.31 27.32 5.62
CA VAL A 390 7.58 28.12 4.41
C VAL A 390 6.47 28.02 3.35
N LEU A 391 5.80 26.88 3.24
CA LEU A 391 4.67 26.62 2.33
C LEU A 391 3.30 26.64 3.05
N ALA A 392 3.22 27.15 4.27
CA ALA A 392 1.96 27.30 4.98
C ALA A 392 0.99 28.22 4.19
N TYR A 393 -0.30 27.90 4.28
CA TYR A 393 -1.35 28.72 3.66
C TYR A 393 -1.26 30.18 4.09
N ASP A 394 -1.06 31.06 3.12
CA ASP A 394 -1.03 32.50 3.28
C ASP A 394 -1.50 33.19 2.01
N LYS A 395 -2.79 33.57 1.99
CA LYS A 395 -3.43 34.15 0.81
C LYS A 395 -2.80 35.48 0.39
N GLU A 396 -2.36 36.31 1.34
CA GLU A 396 -1.76 37.61 1.03
C GLU A 396 -0.38 37.41 0.39
N ALA A 397 0.44 36.56 0.99
CA ALA A 397 1.73 36.20 0.41
C ALA A 397 1.58 35.51 -0.97
N ALA A 398 0.58 34.64 -1.15
CA ALA A 398 0.29 34.03 -2.45
C ALA A 398 -0.01 35.06 -3.53
N GLN A 399 -0.78 36.09 -3.21
CA GLN A 399 -1.11 37.20 -4.12
C GLN A 399 0.12 38.05 -4.46
N ASP A 400 1.01 38.27 -3.50
CA ASP A 400 2.25 39.01 -3.71
C ASP A 400 3.20 38.23 -4.64
N TYR A 401 3.37 36.91 -4.42
CA TYR A 401 4.14 36.04 -5.32
C TYR A 401 3.51 35.96 -6.71
N TRP A 402 2.17 35.91 -6.81
CA TRP A 402 1.45 35.89 -8.09
C TRP A 402 1.68 37.15 -8.90
N ALA A 403 1.64 38.33 -8.24
CA ALA A 403 1.89 39.61 -8.88
C ALA A 403 3.34 39.70 -9.42
N GLN A 404 4.31 39.17 -8.66
CA GLN A 404 5.72 39.09 -9.11
C GLN A 404 5.85 38.15 -10.31
N ALA A 405 5.23 36.97 -10.25
CA ALA A 405 5.25 36.01 -11.35
C ALA A 405 4.64 36.62 -12.64
N LYS A 406 3.51 37.35 -12.52
CA LYS A 406 2.92 38.08 -13.67
C LYS A 406 3.85 39.10 -14.27
N GLU A 407 4.58 39.88 -13.45
CA GLU A 407 5.55 40.85 -13.90
C GLU A 407 6.75 40.21 -14.62
N GLU A 408 7.28 39.11 -14.04
CA GLU A 408 8.46 38.39 -14.56
C GLU A 408 8.16 37.66 -15.87
N LEU A 409 6.97 37.02 -15.96
CA LEU A 409 6.60 36.16 -17.09
C LEU A 409 5.74 36.89 -18.16
N GLY A 410 5.22 38.07 -17.84
CA GLY A 410 4.48 38.90 -18.79
C GLY A 410 3.11 38.37 -19.18
N PHE A 411 2.37 37.70 -18.27
CA PHE A 411 1.03 37.19 -18.50
C PHE A 411 -0.03 37.95 -17.69
N GLU A 412 -1.28 37.97 -18.18
CA GLU A 412 -2.43 38.52 -17.46
C GLU A 412 -3.41 37.42 -17.02
N GLU A 413 -3.61 36.43 -17.87
CA GLU A 413 -4.49 35.27 -17.66
C GLU A 413 -3.77 33.99 -18.02
N ILE A 414 -4.04 32.90 -17.30
CA ILE A 414 -3.52 31.55 -17.57
C ILE A 414 -4.56 30.49 -17.20
N SER A 415 -4.64 29.42 -18.00
CA SER A 415 -5.44 28.24 -17.71
C SER A 415 -4.50 27.06 -17.45
N LEU A 416 -4.78 26.30 -16.37
CA LEU A 416 -4.02 25.10 -15.99
C LEU A 416 -4.97 23.92 -15.84
N ARG A 417 -4.61 22.78 -16.41
CA ARG A 417 -5.28 21.52 -16.18
C ARG A 417 -4.93 20.99 -14.79
N PHE A 418 -5.93 20.49 -14.09
CA PHE A 418 -5.77 19.84 -12.79
C PHE A 418 -6.15 18.37 -12.92
N LEU A 419 -5.14 17.50 -13.00
CA LEU A 419 -5.30 16.06 -13.14
C LEU A 419 -5.78 15.46 -11.83
N SER A 420 -6.86 14.68 -11.87
CA SER A 420 -7.49 14.09 -10.69
C SER A 420 -8.19 12.76 -11.03
N GLY A 421 -8.51 11.96 -9.99
CA GLY A 421 -9.25 10.72 -10.11
C GLY A 421 -10.71 10.90 -10.53
N ASP A 422 -11.35 9.81 -10.90
CA ASP A 422 -12.77 9.77 -11.28
C ASP A 422 -13.70 9.36 -10.13
N SER A 423 -13.16 9.11 -8.92
CA SER A 423 -13.95 8.89 -7.72
C SER A 423 -14.66 10.18 -7.26
N ASP A 424 -15.69 10.04 -6.45
CA ASP A 424 -16.44 11.21 -5.93
C ASP A 424 -15.56 12.10 -5.03
N VAL A 425 -14.67 11.50 -4.23
CA VAL A 425 -13.71 12.25 -3.41
C VAL A 425 -12.72 13.01 -4.30
N ALA A 426 -12.17 12.37 -5.33
CA ALA A 426 -11.25 13.02 -6.25
C ALA A 426 -11.88 14.18 -7.01
N LYS A 427 -13.15 14.05 -7.40
CA LYS A 427 -13.93 15.16 -8.00
C LYS A 427 -14.14 16.31 -7.02
N GLN A 428 -14.47 16.02 -5.76
CA GLN A 428 -14.61 17.05 -4.71
C GLN A 428 -13.28 17.80 -4.49
N ILE A 429 -12.15 17.06 -4.49
CA ILE A 429 -10.81 17.64 -4.41
C ILE A 429 -10.55 18.60 -5.58
N SER A 430 -10.77 18.17 -6.79
CA SER A 430 -10.49 18.99 -7.99
C SER A 430 -11.36 20.26 -8.03
N GLU A 431 -12.62 20.17 -7.64
CA GLU A 431 -13.53 21.33 -7.56
C GLU A 431 -13.16 22.28 -6.40
N PHE A 432 -12.72 21.74 -5.26
CA PHE A 432 -12.20 22.53 -4.14
C PHE A 432 -10.96 23.30 -4.57
N MET A 433 -9.95 22.61 -5.13
CA MET A 433 -8.71 23.22 -5.59
C MET A 433 -8.97 24.31 -6.63
N LYS A 434 -9.86 24.05 -7.61
CA LYS A 434 -10.31 25.06 -8.56
C LYS A 434 -10.85 26.30 -7.85
N THR A 435 -11.77 26.11 -6.91
CA THR A 435 -12.42 27.22 -6.21
C THR A 435 -11.43 28.06 -5.41
N GLU A 436 -10.55 27.43 -4.64
CA GLU A 436 -9.59 28.11 -3.77
C GLU A 436 -8.51 28.85 -4.57
N LEU A 437 -7.93 28.18 -5.58
CA LEU A 437 -6.87 28.75 -6.41
C LEU A 437 -7.39 29.94 -7.25
N GLU A 438 -8.54 29.80 -7.91
CA GLU A 438 -9.15 30.89 -8.70
C GLU A 438 -9.60 32.09 -7.82
N ALA A 439 -10.08 31.82 -6.59
CA ALA A 439 -10.46 32.88 -5.64
C ALA A 439 -9.25 33.62 -5.03
N SER A 440 -8.07 33.01 -5.06
CA SER A 440 -6.85 33.55 -4.48
C SER A 440 -5.98 34.26 -5.53
N LEU A 441 -5.92 33.78 -6.77
CA LEU A 441 -4.99 34.19 -7.81
C LEU A 441 -5.75 34.76 -9.02
N GLU A 442 -5.81 36.07 -9.13
CA GLU A 442 -6.57 36.76 -10.19
C GLU A 442 -6.02 36.42 -11.59
N GLY A 443 -6.90 36.02 -12.51
CA GLY A 443 -6.58 35.64 -13.88
C GLY A 443 -6.16 34.17 -14.04
N LEU A 444 -6.16 33.36 -12.95
CA LEU A 444 -5.99 31.93 -13.04
C LEU A 444 -7.33 31.24 -13.33
N THR A 445 -7.31 30.28 -14.25
CA THR A 445 -8.41 29.34 -14.49
C THR A 445 -7.91 27.91 -14.28
N ILE A 446 -8.62 27.13 -13.50
CA ILE A 446 -8.32 25.70 -13.29
C ILE A 446 -9.34 24.87 -14.05
N GLU A 447 -8.84 23.94 -14.87
CA GLU A 447 -9.63 23.01 -15.67
C GLU A 447 -9.48 21.59 -15.09
N PRO A 448 -10.43 21.10 -14.24
CA PRO A 448 -10.38 19.74 -13.71
C PRO A 448 -10.44 18.71 -14.84
N GLU A 449 -9.52 17.74 -14.81
CA GLU A 449 -9.42 16.64 -15.75
C GLU A 449 -9.48 15.32 -14.96
N ASN A 450 -10.68 14.70 -14.87
CA ASN A 450 -10.92 13.52 -14.06
C ASN A 450 -10.82 12.25 -14.91
N MET A 451 -10.04 11.26 -14.44
CA MET A 451 -9.84 10.01 -15.16
C MET A 451 -9.45 8.86 -14.22
N PRO A 452 -9.54 7.60 -14.66
CA PRO A 452 -9.09 6.45 -13.88
C PRO A 452 -7.62 6.55 -13.46
N TRP A 453 -7.30 6.02 -12.27
CA TRP A 453 -5.99 6.14 -11.65
C TRP A 453 -4.84 5.66 -12.54
N ASN A 454 -4.98 4.50 -13.20
CA ASN A 454 -3.94 3.98 -14.09
C ASN A 454 -3.59 4.97 -15.21
N ARG A 455 -4.61 5.66 -15.76
CA ARG A 455 -4.37 6.68 -16.79
C ARG A 455 -3.67 7.91 -16.23
N GLN A 456 -3.98 8.30 -14.99
CA GLN A 456 -3.27 9.41 -14.33
C GLN A 456 -1.78 9.07 -14.16
N LEU A 457 -1.46 7.85 -13.71
CA LEU A 457 -0.08 7.41 -13.54
C LEU A 457 0.71 7.49 -14.84
N GLU A 458 0.14 7.03 -15.97
CA GLU A 458 0.78 7.16 -17.28
C GLU A 458 1.07 8.61 -17.63
N ILE A 459 0.07 9.50 -17.50
CA ILE A 459 0.21 10.93 -17.82
C ILE A 459 1.23 11.61 -16.90
N MET A 460 1.28 11.26 -15.60
CA MET A 460 2.27 11.80 -14.68
C MET A 460 3.68 11.32 -15.02
N ARG A 461 3.88 10.04 -15.30
CA ARG A 461 5.18 9.48 -15.75
C ARG A 461 5.67 10.14 -17.05
N ASP A 462 4.75 10.38 -17.99
CA ASP A 462 5.05 11.06 -19.25
C ASP A 462 5.20 12.59 -19.10
N GLN A 463 4.99 13.13 -17.90
CA GLN A 463 5.01 14.56 -17.57
C GLN A 463 4.07 15.41 -18.46
N GLU A 464 2.95 14.85 -18.91
CA GLU A 464 1.98 15.50 -19.79
C GLU A 464 0.82 16.20 -19.02
N TYR A 465 1.10 16.78 -17.86
CA TYR A 465 0.14 17.49 -17.01
C TYR A 465 0.69 18.83 -16.52
N GLU A 466 -0.14 19.66 -15.87
CA GLU A 466 0.28 20.89 -15.22
C GLU A 466 0.24 20.76 -13.70
N LEU A 467 -0.93 20.40 -13.13
CA LEU A 467 -1.15 20.21 -11.71
C LEU A 467 -1.78 18.84 -11.45
N ALA A 468 -1.42 18.20 -10.34
CA ALA A 468 -2.04 16.97 -9.86
C ALA A 468 -1.97 16.91 -8.33
N VAL A 469 -2.83 16.12 -7.68
CA VAL A 469 -2.64 15.69 -6.28
C VAL A 469 -2.22 14.23 -6.27
N SER A 470 -1.17 13.95 -5.52
CA SER A 470 -0.66 12.60 -5.29
C SER A 470 -0.16 12.48 -3.85
N GLY A 471 0.19 11.29 -3.41
CA GLY A 471 0.76 11.03 -2.10
C GLY A 471 1.81 9.94 -2.17
N TRP A 472 2.53 9.76 -1.09
CA TRP A 472 3.54 8.74 -0.91
C TRP A 472 3.44 8.15 0.50
N GLY A 473 3.47 6.83 0.59
CA GLY A 473 3.74 6.08 1.81
C GLY A 473 5.11 5.43 1.69
N PRO A 474 5.89 5.31 2.76
CA PRO A 474 7.25 4.82 2.66
C PRO A 474 7.29 3.30 2.44
N ASP A 475 8.11 2.86 1.50
CA ASP A 475 8.33 1.43 1.23
C ASP A 475 9.27 0.78 2.27
N TYR A 476 10.08 1.59 2.94
CA TYR A 476 11.06 1.17 3.95
C TYR A 476 11.28 2.24 5.02
N LYS A 477 11.76 1.85 6.19
CA LYS A 477 11.89 2.72 7.37
C LYS A 477 13.11 3.64 7.27
N ASP A 478 13.04 4.64 6.39
CA ASP A 478 14.08 5.66 6.25
C ASP A 478 13.53 6.93 5.59
N ALA A 479 14.00 8.11 6.03
CA ALA A 479 13.60 9.40 5.45
C ALA A 479 13.92 9.52 3.96
N ILE A 480 14.94 8.78 3.49
CA ILE A 480 15.34 8.80 2.08
C ILE A 480 14.21 8.32 1.15
N SER A 481 13.25 7.51 1.66
CA SER A 481 12.06 7.11 0.91
C SER A 481 11.21 8.29 0.41
N PHE A 482 11.29 9.43 1.08
CA PHE A 482 10.63 10.68 0.68
C PHE A 482 11.60 11.66 0.02
N ILE A 483 12.83 11.72 0.52
CA ILE A 483 13.83 12.69 0.06
C ILE A 483 14.38 12.33 -1.33
N ASP A 484 14.44 11.06 -1.70
CA ASP A 484 14.93 10.60 -3.00
C ASP A 484 13.96 10.85 -4.18
N LEU A 485 12.69 11.14 -3.88
CA LEU A 485 11.65 11.32 -4.89
C LEU A 485 11.90 12.47 -5.87
N TRP A 486 12.68 13.48 -5.48
CA TRP A 486 12.83 14.72 -6.23
C TRP A 486 14.24 14.94 -6.79
N ILE A 487 15.11 13.92 -6.76
CA ILE A 487 16.44 14.01 -7.37
C ILE A 487 16.33 14.25 -8.89
N THR A 488 17.19 15.09 -9.44
CA THR A 488 17.20 15.39 -10.87
C THR A 488 17.32 14.12 -11.70
N ASP A 489 16.46 13.96 -12.71
CA ASP A 489 16.37 12.80 -13.59
C ASP A 489 16.06 11.47 -12.85
N GLY A 490 15.62 11.53 -11.58
CA GLY A 490 15.16 10.35 -10.81
C GLY A 490 13.85 9.80 -11.36
N GLU A 491 13.65 8.48 -11.30
CA GLU A 491 12.47 7.80 -11.85
C GLU A 491 11.15 8.28 -11.25
N ASN A 492 11.14 8.68 -9.96
CA ASN A 492 9.98 9.19 -9.27
C ASN A 492 9.77 10.71 -9.45
N ASN A 493 10.74 11.42 -10.04
CA ASN A 493 10.68 12.86 -10.23
C ASN A 493 9.82 13.24 -11.46
N ASP A 494 8.56 12.97 -11.39
CA ASP A 494 7.60 13.30 -12.46
C ASP A 494 7.17 14.78 -12.48
N VAL A 495 7.68 15.62 -11.55
CA VAL A 495 7.48 17.08 -11.54
C VAL A 495 8.60 17.85 -12.26
N GLY A 496 9.69 17.18 -12.64
CA GLY A 496 10.82 17.81 -13.32
C GLY A 496 11.58 18.83 -12.47
N TYR A 497 11.57 18.67 -11.14
CA TYR A 497 12.38 19.48 -10.23
C TYR A 497 13.88 19.19 -10.44
N SER A 498 14.73 20.21 -10.36
CA SER A 498 16.17 20.07 -10.47
C SER A 498 16.89 21.13 -9.65
N ASN A 499 17.72 20.68 -8.70
CA ASN A 499 18.55 21.55 -7.88
C ASN A 499 19.86 20.84 -7.53
N GLU A 500 21.00 21.40 -7.94
CA GLU A 500 22.33 20.79 -7.79
C GLU A 500 22.72 20.56 -6.31
N GLU A 501 22.34 21.46 -5.38
CA GLU A 501 22.68 21.32 -3.97
C GLU A 501 21.80 20.24 -3.29
N TYR A 502 20.52 20.17 -3.68
CA TYR A 502 19.63 19.08 -3.28
C TYR A 502 20.18 17.72 -3.72
N ASP A 503 20.48 17.57 -5.00
CA ASP A 503 21.02 16.33 -5.57
C ASP A 503 22.30 15.88 -4.89
N LYS A 504 23.19 16.83 -4.57
CA LYS A 504 24.43 16.56 -3.86
C LYS A 504 24.18 16.04 -2.44
N LEU A 505 23.24 16.64 -1.68
CA LEU A 505 22.90 16.19 -0.33
C LEU A 505 22.26 14.81 -0.35
N VAL A 506 21.31 14.57 -1.26
CA VAL A 506 20.67 13.27 -1.42
C VAL A 506 21.69 12.20 -1.81
N THR A 507 22.56 12.49 -2.78
CA THR A 507 23.63 11.57 -3.20
C THR A 507 24.58 11.28 -2.04
N ALA A 508 24.98 12.30 -1.28
CA ALA A 508 25.86 12.11 -0.10
C ALA A 508 25.19 11.23 0.96
N ALA A 509 23.91 11.44 1.24
CA ALA A 509 23.14 10.61 2.19
C ALA A 509 23.04 9.14 1.75
N LYS A 510 23.04 8.86 0.44
CA LYS A 510 23.01 7.51 -0.14
C LYS A 510 24.39 6.86 -0.26
N THR A 511 25.49 7.63 -0.15
CA THR A 511 26.85 7.15 -0.44
C THR A 511 27.82 7.44 0.71
N GLU A 512 28.54 8.57 0.68
CA GLU A 512 29.63 8.86 1.63
C GLU A 512 29.17 9.02 3.09
N LEU A 513 27.93 9.44 3.33
CA LEU A 513 27.35 9.58 4.67
C LEU A 513 26.57 8.34 5.13
N ALA A 514 26.45 7.31 4.31
CA ALA A 514 25.61 6.15 4.58
C ALA A 514 25.91 5.45 5.93
N LEU A 515 27.17 5.46 6.36
CA LEU A 515 27.64 4.89 7.65
C LEU A 515 27.80 5.93 8.78
N ASP A 516 27.43 7.18 8.55
CA ASP A 516 27.39 8.24 9.57
C ASP A 516 25.91 8.68 9.78
N PRO A 517 25.17 8.04 10.69
CA PRO A 517 23.73 8.24 10.82
C PRO A 517 23.34 9.69 11.19
N VAL A 518 24.21 10.42 11.92
CA VAL A 518 23.94 11.82 12.30
C VAL A 518 24.12 12.74 11.09
N ALA A 519 25.30 12.69 10.45
CA ALA A 519 25.58 13.54 9.29
C ALA A 519 24.61 13.24 8.12
N ARG A 520 24.21 11.97 7.96
CA ARG A 520 23.21 11.54 6.99
C ARG A 520 21.83 12.14 7.27
N PHE A 521 21.38 12.07 8.53
CA PHE A 521 20.10 12.65 8.96
C PHE A 521 20.07 14.16 8.71
N GLU A 522 21.12 14.90 9.11
CA GLU A 522 21.23 16.34 8.91
C GLU A 522 21.26 16.71 7.41
N ALA A 523 21.93 15.91 6.56
CA ALA A 523 21.95 16.13 5.11
C ALA A 523 20.56 15.96 4.49
N MET A 524 19.77 14.98 4.92
CA MET A 524 18.40 14.76 4.47
C MET A 524 17.46 15.88 4.93
N GLN A 525 17.60 16.39 6.17
CA GLN A 525 16.83 17.55 6.64
C GLN A 525 17.14 18.82 5.83
N GLU A 526 18.40 19.09 5.50
CA GLU A 526 18.76 20.27 4.69
C GLU A 526 18.27 20.10 3.24
N ALA A 527 18.28 18.87 2.69
CA ALA A 527 17.69 18.59 1.38
C ALA A 527 16.19 18.87 1.37
N GLU A 528 15.43 18.37 2.36
CA GLU A 528 13.99 18.67 2.49
C GLU A 528 13.73 20.18 2.51
N LYS A 529 14.48 20.91 3.32
CA LYS A 529 14.35 22.36 3.45
C LYS A 529 14.58 23.07 2.11
N ILE A 530 15.62 22.71 1.36
CA ILE A 530 15.88 23.28 0.03
C ILE A 530 14.70 23.06 -0.92
N ALA A 531 14.18 21.84 -0.99
CA ALA A 531 13.07 21.51 -1.88
C ALA A 531 11.77 22.23 -1.48
N LEU A 532 11.52 22.44 -0.18
CA LEU A 532 10.39 23.22 0.32
C LEU A 532 10.56 24.72 0.03
N GLU A 533 11.75 25.28 0.26
CA GLU A 533 12.04 26.68 -0.07
C GLU A 533 11.93 26.97 -1.58
N ASP A 534 12.25 26.00 -2.41
CA ASP A 534 12.07 26.05 -3.86
C ASP A 534 10.63 25.80 -4.33
N ALA A 535 9.72 25.41 -3.42
CA ALA A 535 8.38 24.92 -3.75
C ALA A 535 8.41 23.83 -4.85
N ALA A 536 9.27 22.83 -4.69
CA ALA A 536 9.36 21.70 -5.62
C ALA A 536 8.00 21.02 -5.82
N ILE A 537 7.28 20.85 -4.71
CA ILE A 537 5.88 20.45 -4.61
C ILE A 537 5.20 21.28 -3.50
N ALA A 538 3.88 21.16 -3.35
CA ALA A 538 3.13 21.79 -2.25
C ALA A 538 2.55 20.71 -1.32
N PRO A 539 3.16 20.41 -0.15
CA PRO A 539 2.61 19.50 0.84
C PRO A 539 1.22 19.95 1.28
N ILE A 540 0.32 18.98 1.52
CA ILE A 540 -1.07 19.26 1.90
C ILE A 540 -1.37 18.66 3.27
N MET A 541 -1.20 17.34 3.43
CA MET A 541 -1.59 16.65 4.65
C MET A 541 -0.80 15.36 4.87
N GLN A 542 -0.62 15.01 6.14
CA GLN A 542 -0.38 13.65 6.59
C GLN A 542 -1.71 12.97 6.86
N ARG A 543 -1.95 11.85 6.20
CA ARG A 543 -3.27 11.20 6.22
C ARG A 543 -3.53 10.45 7.53
N LYS A 544 -4.81 10.43 7.93
CA LYS A 544 -5.35 9.48 8.90
C LYS A 544 -6.49 8.71 8.27
N THR A 545 -6.57 7.43 8.57
CA THR A 545 -7.68 6.58 8.13
C THR A 545 -8.68 6.39 9.26
N SER A 546 -9.97 6.62 8.96
CA SER A 546 -11.09 6.42 9.89
C SER A 546 -11.76 5.08 9.63
N VAL A 547 -11.95 4.29 10.70
CA VAL A 547 -12.55 2.96 10.60
C VAL A 547 -13.61 2.74 11.67
N LEU A 548 -14.56 1.83 11.39
CA LEU A 548 -15.29 1.11 12.43
C LEU A 548 -14.71 -0.29 12.54
N SER A 549 -14.31 -0.70 13.75
CA SER A 549 -13.72 -2.01 14.02
C SER A 549 -14.36 -2.61 15.26
N LYS A 550 -14.91 -3.81 15.12
CA LYS A 550 -15.53 -4.51 16.26
C LYS A 550 -14.53 -4.67 17.41
N PRO A 551 -14.94 -4.50 18.69
CA PRO A 551 -14.04 -4.53 19.83
C PRO A 551 -13.27 -5.84 20.01
N TYR A 552 -13.77 -6.93 19.43
CA TYR A 552 -13.12 -8.24 19.47
C TYR A 552 -12.03 -8.44 18.40
N VAL A 553 -11.91 -7.55 17.41
CA VAL A 553 -10.79 -7.54 16.46
C VAL A 553 -9.58 -6.92 17.14
N LYS A 554 -8.48 -7.65 17.21
CA LYS A 554 -7.21 -7.24 17.82
C LYS A 554 -6.09 -7.28 16.79
N GLY A 555 -5.06 -6.45 16.97
CA GLY A 555 -3.91 -6.38 16.05
C GLY A 555 -4.16 -5.52 14.80
N MET A 556 -5.25 -4.74 14.76
CA MET A 556 -5.56 -3.78 13.69
C MET A 556 -5.87 -2.38 14.24
N ASP A 557 -5.31 -2.03 15.38
CA ASP A 557 -5.55 -0.76 16.06
C ASP A 557 -4.52 0.33 15.66
N SER A 558 -3.46 -0.06 14.97
CA SER A 558 -2.46 0.80 14.35
C SER A 558 -2.14 0.29 12.95
N LEU A 559 -1.61 1.15 12.11
CA LEU A 559 -1.03 0.79 10.81
C LEU A 559 0.47 0.62 10.96
N ASN A 560 1.08 -0.23 10.15
CA ASN A 560 2.53 -0.28 10.04
C ASN A 560 3.04 1.05 9.45
N PRO A 561 4.17 1.56 9.93
CA PRO A 561 4.69 2.84 9.46
C PRO A 561 5.33 2.78 8.06
N PHE A 562 5.50 1.61 7.47
CA PHE A 562 6.01 1.38 6.11
C PHE A 562 5.60 0.01 5.62
N GLY A 563 5.68 -0.21 4.31
CA GLY A 563 5.24 -1.45 3.66
C GLY A 563 3.72 -1.62 3.75
N ASN A 564 3.28 -2.81 4.10
CA ASN A 564 1.85 -3.12 4.20
C ASN A 564 1.21 -2.53 5.45
N ASP A 565 -0.03 -2.08 5.35
CA ASP A 565 -0.81 -1.50 6.46
C ASP A 565 -0.90 -2.43 7.67
N TYR A 566 -1.05 -3.74 7.45
CA TYR A 566 -1.19 -4.76 8.49
C TYR A 566 -0.43 -6.01 8.15
N SER A 567 0.11 -6.70 9.16
CA SER A 567 0.49 -8.11 9.05
C SER A 567 -0.61 -8.97 9.68
N PHE A 568 -1.39 -9.67 8.86
CA PHE A 568 -2.51 -10.48 9.33
C PHE A 568 -2.09 -11.64 10.24
N LYS A 569 -0.83 -12.04 10.20
CA LYS A 569 -0.24 -13.01 11.14
C LYS A 569 -0.50 -12.65 12.61
N TYR A 570 -0.50 -11.34 12.93
CA TYR A 570 -0.63 -10.83 14.30
C TYR A 570 -2.07 -10.41 14.67
N VAL A 571 -3.03 -10.68 13.80
CA VAL A 571 -4.44 -10.35 14.04
C VAL A 571 -5.14 -11.48 14.77
N ASP A 572 -6.03 -11.14 15.72
CA ASP A 572 -6.80 -12.09 16.51
C ASP A 572 -8.27 -11.68 16.65
N ILE A 573 -9.15 -12.64 16.81
CA ILE A 573 -10.57 -12.48 17.14
C ILE A 573 -10.81 -12.98 18.56
N GLN A 574 -11.19 -12.06 19.47
CA GLN A 574 -11.42 -12.33 20.90
C GLN A 574 -12.87 -12.04 21.28
N LYS A 575 -13.81 -12.88 20.86
CA LYS A 575 -15.25 -12.78 21.17
C LYS A 575 -15.58 -13.18 22.60
#